data_cd55781b6456620fa41e0057a0912be8
#
_entry.id   cd55781b6456620fa41e0057a0912be8
#
_cell.length_a   1.000
_cell.length_b   1.000
_cell.length_c   1.000
_cell.angle_alpha   90.00
_cell.angle_beta   90.00
_cell.angle_gamma   90.00
#
_symmetry.space_group_name_H-M   'P 1'
#
loop_
_entity.id
_entity.type
_entity.pdbx_description
1 polymer ?
#
loop_
_entity_poly.entity_id
_entity_poly.type
_entity_poly.pdbx_seq_one_letter_code
_entity_poly.pdbx_strand_id
1 'polypeptide(L)'
;MFYTGDKEWKSPETLKETLKNIPPEMEPYINDWRLPVVELKTMDARKLINQRLKEVVEISQSMFAGNYDDLRNNRKIEIENFMMAATFTRTKIKREDLPEGDEINMCEAMDRLFQRFENQGIEKGKREEKQNTLKEQLKVKLGTLSRPLEKQLTNTSLEKLNELTLNIFNVTNEEDVLRIIN
;
A
#
# COMPACT_ATOMS: atom_id res chain seq x y z
N MET A 1 14.03 8.27 -18.59
CA MET A 1 13.25 7.28 -17.82
C MET A 1 12.66 7.96 -16.59
N PHE A 2 11.37 7.72 -16.29
CA PHE A 2 10.78 8.15 -15.02
C PHE A 2 10.94 7.03 -13.98
N TYR A 3 11.51 7.38 -12.84
CA TYR A 3 11.66 6.49 -11.71
C TYR A 3 10.63 6.82 -10.63
N THR A 4 9.84 5.81 -10.25
CA THR A 4 8.72 5.94 -9.30
C THR A 4 8.97 5.15 -8.00
N GLY A 5 10.24 4.87 -7.67
CA GLY A 5 10.59 4.14 -6.46
C GLY A 5 10.60 5.03 -5.21
N ASP A 6 10.38 4.41 -4.07
CA ASP A 6 10.44 5.07 -2.75
C ASP A 6 11.85 5.50 -2.36
N LYS A 7 12.85 4.73 -2.80
CA LYS A 7 14.26 4.96 -2.51
C LYS A 7 14.89 5.77 -3.63
N GLU A 8 15.91 6.55 -3.30
CA GLU A 8 16.75 7.23 -4.27
C GLU A 8 17.32 6.25 -5.31
N TRP A 9 17.39 6.69 -6.56
CA TRP A 9 18.04 5.91 -7.62
C TRP A 9 19.54 5.77 -7.36
N LYS A 10 20.01 4.54 -7.22
CA LYS A 10 21.42 4.22 -6.97
C LYS A 10 22.03 3.29 -8.01
N SER A 11 21.28 2.98 -9.05
CA SER A 11 21.78 2.15 -10.14
C SER A 11 22.60 3.00 -11.13
N PRO A 12 23.53 2.39 -11.88
CA PRO A 12 24.29 3.09 -12.90
C PRO A 12 23.41 3.86 -13.89
N GLU A 13 23.88 5.03 -14.30
CA GLU A 13 23.21 5.87 -15.31
C GLU A 13 23.87 5.76 -16.67
N THR A 14 25.11 5.23 -16.74
CA THR A 14 25.85 5.06 -17.99
C THR A 14 26.17 3.60 -18.27
N LEU A 15 26.42 3.29 -19.53
CA LEU A 15 26.85 1.95 -19.92
C LEU A 15 28.19 1.58 -19.25
N LYS A 16 29.12 2.51 -19.21
CA LYS A 16 30.46 2.28 -18.59
C LYS A 16 30.33 1.93 -17.11
N GLU A 17 29.46 2.59 -16.37
CA GLU A 17 29.22 2.30 -14.95
C GLU A 17 28.66 0.89 -14.71
N THR A 18 27.98 0.29 -15.69
CA THR A 18 27.47 -1.09 -15.60
C THR A 18 28.52 -2.13 -15.83
N LEU A 19 29.60 -1.77 -16.54
CA LEU A 19 30.69 -2.69 -16.92
C LEU A 19 31.71 -2.73 -15.80
N LYS A 20 32.03 -3.93 -15.33
CA LYS A 20 33.06 -4.15 -14.31
C LYS A 20 34.36 -4.61 -14.98
N ASN A 21 35.51 -4.09 -14.49
CA ASN A 21 36.84 -4.53 -14.90
C ASN A 21 37.11 -4.34 -16.41
N ILE A 22 36.83 -3.16 -16.95
CA ILE A 22 37.17 -2.81 -18.32
C ILE A 22 38.70 -2.65 -18.40
N PRO A 23 39.39 -3.38 -19.27
CA PRO A 23 40.82 -3.12 -19.53
C PRO A 23 40.99 -1.68 -20.05
N PRO A 24 42.02 -0.93 -19.59
CA PRO A 24 42.24 0.45 -19.99
C PRO A 24 42.32 0.66 -21.50
N GLU A 25 42.91 -0.31 -22.22
CA GLU A 25 43.04 -0.30 -23.68
C GLU A 25 41.70 -0.44 -24.41
N MET A 26 40.69 -0.99 -23.76
CA MET A 26 39.32 -1.16 -24.32
C MET A 26 38.40 0.03 -24.03
N GLU A 27 38.70 0.82 -23.02
CA GLU A 27 37.87 1.95 -22.59
C GLU A 27 37.59 2.97 -23.70
N PRO A 28 38.53 3.35 -24.59
CA PRO A 28 38.27 4.27 -25.69
C PRO A 28 37.30 3.75 -26.75
N TYR A 29 37.13 2.43 -26.84
CA TYR A 29 36.23 1.78 -27.81
C TYR A 29 34.85 1.50 -27.30
N ILE A 30 34.58 1.77 -26.03
CA ILE A 30 33.23 1.62 -25.44
C ILE A 30 32.43 2.85 -25.76
N ASN A 31 31.39 2.64 -26.57
CA ASN A 31 30.43 3.69 -26.84
C ASN A 31 29.55 3.90 -25.61
N ASP A 32 29.89 4.91 -24.82
CA ASP A 32 29.15 5.22 -23.60
C ASP A 32 27.90 6.08 -23.91
N TRP A 33 26.79 5.68 -23.34
CA TRP A 33 25.55 6.43 -23.42
C TRP A 33 24.91 6.54 -22.03
N ARG A 34 24.29 7.68 -21.77
CA ARG A 34 23.66 7.96 -20.50
C ARG A 34 22.16 7.76 -20.57
N LEU A 35 21.61 7.06 -19.58
CA LEU A 35 20.17 6.98 -19.35
C LEU A 35 19.75 8.16 -18.46
N PRO A 36 19.07 9.19 -18.99
CA PRO A 36 18.57 10.27 -18.15
C PRO A 36 17.48 9.70 -17.24
N VAL A 37 17.73 9.70 -15.94
CA VAL A 37 16.79 9.29 -14.91
C VAL A 37 16.15 10.53 -14.30
N VAL A 38 14.83 10.55 -14.27
CA VAL A 38 14.04 11.58 -13.60
C VAL A 38 13.28 10.92 -12.45
N GLU A 39 13.65 11.27 -11.23
CA GLU A 39 12.98 10.78 -10.05
C GLU A 39 11.70 11.57 -9.78
N LEU A 40 10.57 10.89 -9.84
CA LEU A 40 9.26 11.51 -9.64
C LEU A 40 9.15 12.18 -8.27
N LYS A 41 9.76 11.57 -7.26
CA LYS A 41 9.72 12.04 -5.87
C LYS A 41 10.40 13.39 -5.65
N THR A 42 11.45 13.69 -6.40
CA THR A 42 12.33 14.86 -6.18
C THR A 42 12.33 15.87 -7.32
N MET A 43 11.71 15.55 -8.45
CA MET A 43 11.67 16.46 -9.59
C MET A 43 10.90 17.75 -9.27
N ASP A 44 11.34 18.85 -9.86
CA ASP A 44 10.64 20.14 -9.72
C ASP A 44 9.41 20.20 -10.67
N ALA A 45 8.22 19.95 -10.10
CA ALA A 45 6.96 19.97 -10.84
C ALA A 45 6.68 21.30 -11.54
N ARG A 46 7.24 22.43 -11.04
CA ARG A 46 7.06 23.77 -11.63
C ARG A 46 7.69 23.91 -13.00
N LYS A 47 8.67 23.07 -13.34
CA LYS A 47 9.32 23.04 -14.65
C LYS A 47 8.50 22.34 -15.73
N LEU A 48 7.41 21.67 -15.34
CA LEU A 48 6.54 20.97 -16.27
C LEU A 48 5.58 21.95 -16.94
N ILE A 49 5.56 21.94 -18.28
CA ILE A 49 4.67 22.78 -19.09
C ILE A 49 3.26 22.17 -19.14
N ASN A 50 3.17 20.85 -19.18
CA ASN A 50 1.90 20.13 -19.23
C ASN A 50 1.24 20.14 -17.84
N GLN A 51 0.08 20.80 -17.75
CA GLN A 51 -0.64 20.97 -16.49
C GLN A 51 -1.09 19.64 -15.86
N ARG A 52 -1.56 18.70 -16.66
CA ARG A 52 -1.97 17.38 -16.18
C ARG A 52 -0.79 16.61 -15.56
N LEU A 53 0.35 16.61 -16.26
CA LEU A 53 1.55 15.96 -15.75
C LEU A 53 2.05 16.63 -14.46
N LYS A 54 1.99 17.96 -14.40
CA LYS A 54 2.31 18.71 -13.20
C LYS A 54 1.44 18.28 -12.01
N GLU A 55 0.13 18.18 -12.22
CA GLU A 55 -0.82 17.71 -11.20
C GLU A 55 -0.49 16.29 -10.72
N VAL A 56 -0.27 15.38 -11.64
CA VAL A 56 0.10 14.00 -11.31
C VAL A 56 1.38 13.96 -10.46
N VAL A 57 2.39 14.76 -10.82
CA VAL A 57 3.65 14.83 -10.06
C VAL A 57 3.44 15.41 -8.67
N GLU A 58 2.74 16.53 -8.54
CA GLU A 58 2.45 17.17 -7.24
C GLU A 58 1.70 16.23 -6.30
N ILE A 59 0.65 15.57 -6.81
CA ILE A 59 -0.12 14.57 -6.03
C ILE A 59 0.77 13.40 -5.62
N SER A 60 1.57 12.88 -6.57
CA SER A 60 2.48 11.77 -6.28
C SER A 60 3.51 12.12 -5.21
N GLN A 61 4.07 13.34 -5.25
CA GLN A 61 5.04 13.81 -4.26
C GLN A 61 4.43 13.91 -2.87
N SER A 62 3.20 14.43 -2.74
CA SER A 62 2.47 14.46 -1.47
C SER A 62 2.19 13.05 -0.95
N MET A 63 1.80 12.12 -1.83
CA MET A 63 1.58 10.72 -1.46
C MET A 63 2.88 10.02 -1.01
N PHE A 64 4.02 10.24 -1.69
CA PHE A 64 5.32 9.72 -1.29
C PHE A 64 5.80 10.27 0.06
N ALA A 65 5.48 11.51 0.35
CA ALA A 65 5.79 12.15 1.62
C ALA A 65 4.86 11.68 2.77
N GLY A 66 3.77 10.96 2.45
CA GLY A 66 2.71 10.64 3.40
C GLY A 66 1.92 11.86 3.85
N ASN A 67 2.05 12.98 3.14
CA ASN A 67 1.44 14.25 3.48
C ASN A 67 0.10 14.43 2.75
N TYR A 68 -0.88 13.65 3.15
CA TYR A 68 -2.22 13.68 2.55
C TYR A 68 -3.02 14.93 2.91
N ASP A 69 -2.67 15.62 3.99
CA ASP A 69 -3.35 16.86 4.39
C ASP A 69 -3.11 17.98 3.38
N ASP A 70 -1.94 18.04 2.73
CA ASP A 70 -1.65 19.00 1.66
C ASP A 70 -2.55 18.78 0.42
N LEU A 71 -3.09 17.58 0.26
CA LEU A 71 -4.03 17.25 -0.79
C LEU A 71 -5.47 17.67 -0.45
N ARG A 72 -5.77 17.95 0.84
CA ARG A 72 -7.09 18.45 1.30
C ARG A 72 -7.24 19.92 0.97
N ASN A 73 -7.50 20.21 -0.29
CA ASN A 73 -7.77 21.56 -0.77
C ASN A 73 -8.99 21.55 -1.70
N ASN A 74 -9.63 22.70 -1.90
CA ASN A 74 -10.83 22.81 -2.73
C ASN A 74 -10.55 22.77 -4.25
N ARG A 75 -9.40 22.27 -4.65
CA ARG A 75 -9.05 22.12 -6.05
C ARG A 75 -9.81 20.93 -6.65
N LYS A 76 -10.35 21.15 -7.84
CA LYS A 76 -10.89 20.09 -8.68
C LYS A 76 -9.81 19.55 -9.59
N ILE A 77 -9.73 18.26 -9.70
CA ILE A 77 -8.80 17.57 -10.60
C ILE A 77 -9.53 16.45 -11.34
N GLU A 78 -9.00 16.09 -12.52
CA GLU A 78 -9.46 14.90 -13.22
C GLU A 78 -9.13 13.65 -12.41
N ILE A 79 -10.09 12.77 -12.29
CA ILE A 79 -9.95 11.53 -11.52
C ILE A 79 -8.82 10.65 -12.06
N GLU A 80 -8.60 10.69 -13.37
CA GLU A 80 -7.52 9.96 -14.03
C GLU A 80 -6.14 10.40 -13.54
N ASN A 81 -5.93 11.72 -13.33
CA ASN A 81 -4.69 12.26 -12.81
C ASN A 81 -4.42 11.75 -11.38
N PHE A 82 -5.47 11.70 -10.56
CA PHE A 82 -5.38 11.17 -9.21
C PHE A 82 -5.06 9.66 -9.19
N MET A 83 -5.76 8.88 -10.01
CA MET A 83 -5.52 7.44 -10.14
C MET A 83 -4.14 7.11 -10.71
N MET A 84 -3.63 7.93 -11.63
CA MET A 84 -2.27 7.82 -12.14
C MET A 84 -1.24 8.06 -11.03
N ALA A 85 -1.42 9.10 -10.23
CA ALA A 85 -0.56 9.38 -9.07
C ALA A 85 -0.60 8.23 -8.04
N ALA A 86 -1.78 7.69 -7.74
CA ALA A 86 -1.94 6.53 -6.86
C ALA A 86 -1.20 5.29 -7.41
N THR A 87 -1.25 5.08 -8.73
CA THR A 87 -0.53 4.00 -9.40
C THR A 87 0.99 4.16 -9.28
N PHE A 88 1.51 5.36 -9.53
CA PHE A 88 2.94 5.65 -9.43
C PHE A 88 3.47 5.48 -8.01
N THR A 89 2.68 5.83 -7.01
CA THR A 89 3.04 5.71 -5.60
C THR A 89 2.70 4.34 -5.00
N ARG A 90 2.09 3.45 -5.79
CA ARG A 90 1.59 2.14 -5.34
C ARG A 90 0.60 2.25 -4.18
N THR A 91 -0.08 3.39 -4.07
CA THR A 91 -1.10 3.62 -3.06
C THR A 91 -2.35 2.79 -3.41
N LYS A 92 -2.84 2.01 -2.46
CA LYS A 92 -3.99 1.12 -2.66
C LYS A 92 -5.30 1.90 -2.60
N ILE A 93 -5.59 2.64 -3.66
CA ILE A 93 -6.85 3.38 -3.85
C ILE A 93 -7.55 2.79 -5.06
N LYS A 94 -8.84 2.51 -4.92
CA LYS A 94 -9.68 2.05 -6.02
C LYS A 94 -10.59 3.18 -6.49
N ARG A 95 -11.09 3.06 -7.71
CA ARG A 95 -12.04 4.04 -8.28
C ARG A 95 -13.30 4.19 -7.41
N GLU A 96 -13.79 3.10 -6.85
CA GLU A 96 -14.96 3.04 -5.96
C GLU A 96 -14.77 3.79 -4.63
N ASP A 97 -13.54 4.12 -4.26
CA ASP A 97 -13.20 4.84 -3.04
C ASP A 97 -13.33 6.35 -3.19
N LEU A 98 -13.46 6.80 -4.43
CA LEU A 98 -13.48 8.20 -4.80
C LEU A 98 -14.91 8.64 -5.16
N PRO A 99 -15.19 9.96 -5.13
CA PRO A 99 -16.46 10.48 -5.62
C PRO A 99 -16.77 10.05 -7.07
N GLU A 100 -18.04 9.99 -7.42
CA GLU A 100 -18.46 9.73 -8.81
C GLU A 100 -18.17 10.96 -9.68
N GLY A 101 -17.96 10.74 -10.99
CA GLY A 101 -17.69 11.78 -11.99
C GLY A 101 -16.31 11.68 -12.60
N ASP A 102 -16.03 12.56 -13.55
CA ASP A 102 -14.73 12.65 -14.23
C ASP A 102 -13.76 13.58 -13.48
N GLU A 103 -14.31 14.54 -12.73
CA GLU A 103 -13.57 15.44 -11.84
C GLU A 103 -13.94 15.19 -10.39
N ILE A 104 -12.97 15.27 -9.52
CA ILE A 104 -13.15 15.16 -8.06
C ILE A 104 -12.67 16.40 -7.34
N ASN A 105 -13.40 16.79 -6.29
CA ASN A 105 -12.92 17.78 -5.34
C ASN A 105 -11.94 17.08 -4.37
N MET A 106 -10.74 17.62 -4.25
CA MET A 106 -9.68 16.99 -3.46
C MET A 106 -10.01 16.92 -1.96
N CYS A 107 -10.74 17.89 -1.41
CA CYS A 107 -11.22 17.82 -0.02
C CYS A 107 -12.13 16.61 0.18
N GLU A 108 -13.15 16.48 -0.68
CA GLU A 108 -14.12 15.39 -0.60
C GLU A 108 -13.47 14.02 -0.82
N ALA A 109 -12.56 13.93 -1.79
CA ALA A 109 -11.82 12.70 -2.07
C ALA A 109 -10.97 12.27 -0.86
N MET A 110 -10.25 13.21 -0.26
CA MET A 110 -9.42 12.91 0.92
C MET A 110 -10.28 12.53 2.12
N ASP A 111 -11.38 13.22 2.39
CA ASP A 111 -12.28 12.89 3.49
C ASP A 111 -12.84 11.48 3.37
N ARG A 112 -13.27 11.07 2.17
CA ARG A 112 -13.72 9.68 1.91
C ARG A 112 -12.61 8.66 2.14
N LEU A 113 -11.40 8.94 1.67
CA LEU A 113 -10.26 8.05 1.85
C LEU A 113 -9.85 7.92 3.32
N PHE A 114 -9.78 9.02 4.07
CA PHE A 114 -9.50 8.98 5.50
C PHE A 114 -10.54 8.17 6.26
N GLN A 115 -11.82 8.42 6.01
CA GLN A 115 -12.91 7.70 6.64
C GLN A 115 -12.84 6.18 6.35
N ARG A 116 -12.48 5.82 5.12
CA ARG A 116 -12.27 4.43 4.74
C ARG A 116 -11.08 3.80 5.46
N PHE A 117 -9.94 4.48 5.51
CA PHE A 117 -8.74 3.95 6.18
C PHE A 117 -8.97 3.82 7.69
N GLU A 118 -9.68 4.77 8.30
CA GLU A 118 -10.09 4.68 9.70
C GLU A 118 -10.97 3.45 9.95
N ASN A 119 -12.02 3.27 9.13
CA ASN A 119 -12.91 2.11 9.23
C ASN A 119 -12.15 0.79 9.06
N GLN A 120 -11.25 0.71 8.07
CA GLN A 120 -10.39 -0.47 7.87
C GLN A 120 -9.46 -0.72 9.06
N GLY A 121 -8.91 0.33 9.63
CA GLY A 121 -8.08 0.25 10.85
C GLY A 121 -8.88 -0.29 12.04
N ILE A 122 -10.09 0.22 12.25
CA ILE A 122 -11.01 -0.23 13.30
C ILE A 122 -11.39 -1.69 13.11
N GLU A 123 -11.78 -2.09 11.90
CA GLU A 123 -12.13 -3.49 11.60
C GLU A 123 -10.96 -4.43 11.81
N LYS A 124 -9.77 -4.04 11.35
CA LYS A 124 -8.54 -4.80 11.57
C LYS A 124 -8.24 -4.94 13.05
N GLY A 125 -8.30 -3.84 13.81
CA GLY A 125 -8.07 -3.85 15.26
C GLY A 125 -9.06 -4.76 15.99
N LYS A 126 -10.35 -4.66 15.68
CA LYS A 126 -11.40 -5.54 16.25
C LYS A 126 -11.14 -7.02 15.94
N ARG A 127 -10.69 -7.33 14.70
CA ARG A 127 -10.38 -8.70 14.32
C ARG A 127 -9.16 -9.23 15.08
N GLU A 128 -8.09 -8.45 15.17
CA GLU A 128 -6.86 -8.85 15.88
C GLU A 128 -7.12 -9.04 17.39
N GLU A 129 -7.86 -8.14 18.02
CA GLU A 129 -8.27 -8.28 19.41
C GLU A 129 -9.08 -9.56 19.64
N LYS A 130 -10.07 -9.81 18.78
CA LYS A 130 -10.91 -11.00 18.85
C LYS A 130 -10.10 -12.29 18.67
N GLN A 131 -9.16 -12.31 17.73
CA GLN A 131 -8.26 -13.43 17.50
C GLN A 131 -7.40 -13.71 18.74
N ASN A 132 -6.83 -12.68 19.34
CA ASN A 132 -6.00 -12.82 20.53
C ASN A 132 -6.81 -13.35 21.72
N THR A 133 -7.97 -12.75 21.98
CA THR A 133 -8.88 -13.20 23.04
C THR A 133 -9.30 -14.66 22.88
N LEU A 134 -9.69 -15.06 21.67
CA LEU A 134 -10.07 -16.44 21.39
C LEU A 134 -8.89 -17.42 21.55
N LYS A 135 -7.68 -17.03 21.10
CA LYS A 135 -6.49 -17.86 21.32
C LYS A 135 -6.22 -18.08 22.80
N GLU A 136 -6.34 -17.05 23.63
CA GLU A 136 -6.18 -17.16 25.07
C GLU A 136 -7.24 -18.06 25.70
N GLN A 137 -8.51 -17.83 25.36
CA GLN A 137 -9.62 -18.66 25.86
C GLN A 137 -9.47 -20.13 25.46
N LEU A 138 -9.09 -20.40 24.22
CA LEU A 138 -8.86 -21.75 23.74
C LEU A 138 -7.66 -22.40 24.43
N LYS A 139 -6.58 -21.66 24.70
CA LYS A 139 -5.42 -22.15 25.47
C LYS A 139 -5.82 -22.52 26.90
N VAL A 140 -6.65 -21.73 27.54
CA VAL A 140 -7.16 -22.04 28.90
C VAL A 140 -8.03 -23.30 28.86
N LYS A 141 -8.83 -23.49 27.81
CA LYS A 141 -9.81 -24.58 27.73
C LYS A 141 -9.20 -25.90 27.21
N LEU A 142 -8.38 -25.84 26.18
CA LEU A 142 -7.85 -26.98 25.45
C LEU A 142 -6.37 -27.27 25.77
N GLY A 143 -5.70 -26.36 26.45
CA GLY A 143 -4.25 -26.40 26.64
C GLY A 143 -3.49 -25.78 25.47
N THR A 144 -2.34 -26.37 25.14
CA THR A 144 -1.50 -25.86 24.02
C THR A 144 -2.20 -26.08 22.68
N LEU A 145 -2.34 -25.00 21.92
CA LEU A 145 -2.90 -25.06 20.57
C LEU A 145 -1.83 -25.48 19.55
N SER A 146 -2.24 -26.25 18.56
CA SER A 146 -1.36 -26.61 17.46
C SER A 146 -1.05 -25.40 16.57
N ARG A 147 0.19 -25.35 16.01
CA ARG A 147 0.59 -24.29 15.08
C ARG A 147 -0.34 -24.14 13.86
N PRO A 148 -0.86 -25.22 13.25
CA PRO A 148 -1.85 -25.10 12.17
C PRO A 148 -3.11 -24.36 12.61
N LEU A 149 -3.66 -24.69 13.79
CA LEU A 149 -4.85 -24.03 14.32
C LEU A 149 -4.60 -22.52 14.61
N GLU A 150 -3.47 -22.19 15.24
CA GLU A 150 -3.12 -20.77 15.48
C GLU A 150 -3.03 -19.97 14.18
N LYS A 151 -2.49 -20.57 13.10
CA LYS A 151 -2.42 -19.94 11.78
C LYS A 151 -3.81 -19.78 11.15
N GLN A 152 -4.68 -20.78 11.27
CA GLN A 152 -6.05 -20.68 10.76
C GLN A 152 -6.85 -19.61 11.49
N LEU A 153 -6.78 -19.54 12.82
CA LEU A 153 -7.41 -18.48 13.60
C LEU A 153 -6.97 -17.08 13.15
N THR A 154 -5.69 -16.92 12.79
CA THR A 154 -5.14 -15.65 12.29
C THR A 154 -5.72 -15.26 10.93
N ASN A 155 -6.11 -16.22 10.10
CA ASN A 155 -6.68 -15.98 8.77
C ASN A 155 -8.22 -15.97 8.75
N THR A 156 -8.86 -16.28 9.88
CA THR A 156 -10.32 -16.40 10.00
C THR A 156 -11.00 -15.02 9.94
N SER A 157 -12.14 -14.94 9.28
CA SER A 157 -12.96 -13.71 9.21
C SER A 157 -13.56 -13.35 10.57
N LEU A 158 -13.89 -12.06 10.76
CA LEU A 158 -14.50 -11.59 12.01
C LEU A 158 -15.83 -12.29 12.31
N GLU A 159 -16.61 -12.59 11.28
CA GLU A 159 -17.89 -13.30 11.41
C GLU A 159 -17.69 -14.70 12.01
N LYS A 160 -16.75 -15.46 11.46
CA LYS A 160 -16.42 -16.81 11.98
C LYS A 160 -15.80 -16.78 13.36
N LEU A 161 -15.01 -15.75 13.67
CA LEU A 161 -14.50 -15.54 15.04
C LEU A 161 -15.64 -15.23 16.03
N ASN A 162 -16.65 -14.47 15.61
CA ASN A 162 -17.83 -14.24 16.45
C ASN A 162 -18.65 -15.52 16.66
N GLU A 163 -18.83 -16.32 15.60
CA GLU A 163 -19.50 -17.63 15.70
C GLU A 163 -18.75 -18.56 16.67
N LEU A 164 -17.42 -18.60 16.57
CA LEU A 164 -16.58 -19.38 17.50
C LEU A 164 -16.71 -18.87 18.94
N THR A 165 -16.80 -17.55 19.14
CA THR A 165 -17.01 -16.98 20.48
C THR A 165 -18.32 -17.44 21.10
N LEU A 166 -19.39 -17.45 20.34
CA LEU A 166 -20.71 -17.89 20.82
C LEU A 166 -20.72 -19.39 21.18
N ASN A 167 -19.89 -20.17 20.48
CA ASN A 167 -19.80 -21.61 20.66
C ASN A 167 -18.60 -22.05 21.52
N ILE A 168 -17.86 -21.11 22.11
CA ILE A 168 -16.62 -21.41 22.86
C ILE A 168 -16.83 -22.46 23.97
N PHE A 169 -17.98 -22.45 24.62
CA PHE A 169 -18.31 -23.39 25.70
C PHE A 169 -18.57 -24.80 25.19
N ASN A 170 -19.01 -24.96 23.94
CA ASN A 170 -19.32 -26.26 23.32
C ASN A 170 -18.08 -26.92 22.68
N VAL A 171 -16.99 -26.18 22.51
CA VAL A 171 -15.73 -26.67 21.97
C VAL A 171 -15.06 -27.59 23.00
N THR A 172 -14.68 -28.79 22.63
CA THR A 172 -13.99 -29.75 23.49
C THR A 172 -12.60 -30.14 22.98
N ASN A 173 -12.34 -29.92 21.70
CA ASN A 173 -11.08 -30.23 21.01
C ASN A 173 -10.84 -29.29 19.83
N GLU A 174 -9.65 -29.39 19.20
CA GLU A 174 -9.29 -28.54 18.05
C GLU A 174 -10.16 -28.81 16.81
N GLU A 175 -10.68 -30.01 16.62
CA GLU A 175 -11.53 -30.37 15.49
C GLU A 175 -12.86 -29.60 15.55
N ASP A 176 -13.41 -29.42 16.75
CA ASP A 176 -14.63 -28.61 16.95
C ASP A 176 -14.39 -27.17 16.54
N VAL A 177 -13.22 -26.61 16.90
CA VAL A 177 -12.83 -25.25 16.46
C VAL A 177 -12.78 -25.18 14.95
N LEU A 178 -12.07 -26.11 14.31
CA LEU A 178 -11.90 -26.14 12.85
C LEU A 178 -13.23 -26.27 12.12
N ARG A 179 -14.19 -26.99 12.67
CA ARG A 179 -15.55 -27.14 12.10
C ARG A 179 -16.32 -25.83 12.09
N ILE A 180 -16.10 -24.97 13.08
CA ILE A 180 -16.79 -23.67 13.18
C ILE A 180 -16.15 -22.65 12.25
N ILE A 181 -14.81 -22.64 12.15
CA ILE A 181 -14.10 -21.59 11.41
C ILE A 181 -13.92 -21.88 9.92
N ASN A 182 -14.13 -23.10 9.44
CA ASN A 182 -14.13 -23.47 8.01
C ASN A 182 -15.53 -23.35 7.42
#